data_63e229d0cd3dee17a0eda6d19a32b5bb
#
_entry.id   63e229d0cd3dee17a0eda6d19a32b5bb
#
_cell.length_a   1.000
_cell.length_b   1.000
_cell.length_c   1.000
_cell.angle_alpha   90.00
_cell.angle_beta   90.00
_cell.angle_gamma   90.00
#
_symmetry.space_group_name_H-M   'P 1'
#
loop_
_entity.id
_entity.type
_entity.pdbx_description
1 polymer ?
#
loop_
_entity_poly.entity_id
_entity_poly.type
_entity_poly.pdbx_seq_one_letter_code
_entity_poly.pdbx_strand_id
1 'polypeptide(L)'
;MDVTDPADRQAAHETLRAAGVPGRLYCIEGVHEPAALLPDFHFLRLRDGMWETGLHERGQYAVTARFPVHEEAAACRHLLSGLLPDESG
;
A
#
# COMPACT_ATOMS: atom_id res chain seq x y z
N MET A 1 22.96 8.87 -2.18
CA MET A 1 21.64 8.92 -2.70
C MET A 1 20.63 8.53 -1.67
N ASP A 2 19.75 9.31 -1.48
CA ASP A 2 18.82 9.04 -0.45
C ASP A 2 17.69 8.20 -0.94
N VAL A 3 17.06 7.60 -0.03
CA VAL A 3 15.87 6.89 -0.28
C VAL A 3 14.77 7.88 -0.44
N THR A 4 14.03 7.74 -1.47
CA THR A 4 12.94 8.61 -1.65
C THR A 4 11.66 7.85 -1.51
N ASP A 5 10.62 8.56 -1.17
CA ASP A 5 9.31 7.99 -1.12
C ASP A 5 8.90 7.58 -2.52
N PRO A 6 8.09 6.55 -2.66
CA PRO A 6 7.61 6.16 -3.96
C PRO A 6 6.78 7.28 -4.58
N ALA A 7 7.06 7.54 -5.84
CA ALA A 7 6.31 8.56 -6.55
C ALA A 7 4.94 8.07 -6.99
N ASP A 8 4.81 6.76 -7.16
CA ASP A 8 3.57 6.21 -7.63
C ASP A 8 3.44 4.76 -7.14
N ARG A 9 2.34 4.13 -7.54
CA ARG A 9 2.03 2.78 -7.08
C ARG A 9 3.04 1.75 -7.57
N GLN A 10 3.57 1.93 -8.77
CA GLN A 10 4.55 0.98 -9.29
C GLN A 10 5.81 1.02 -8.44
N ALA A 11 6.28 2.22 -8.10
CA ALA A 11 7.47 2.36 -7.26
C ALA A 11 7.22 1.79 -5.87
N ALA A 12 6.01 1.96 -5.34
CA ALA A 12 5.67 1.40 -4.04
C ALA A 12 5.77 -0.13 -4.07
N HIS A 13 5.24 -0.74 -5.13
CA HIS A 13 5.29 -2.18 -5.28
C HIS A 13 6.73 -2.67 -5.33
N GLU A 14 7.58 -1.97 -6.09
CA GLU A 14 8.96 -2.36 -6.21
C GLU A 14 9.70 -2.22 -4.89
N THR A 15 9.38 -1.18 -4.13
CA THR A 15 9.98 -1.00 -2.81
C THR A 15 9.62 -2.15 -1.88
N LEU A 16 8.35 -2.56 -1.89
CA LEU A 16 7.92 -3.67 -1.04
C LEU A 16 8.58 -4.97 -1.45
N ARG A 17 8.69 -5.22 -2.76
CA ARG A 17 9.37 -6.41 -3.22
C ARG A 17 10.83 -6.44 -2.80
N ALA A 18 11.51 -5.31 -2.95
CA ALA A 18 12.92 -5.22 -2.57
C ALA A 18 13.12 -5.44 -1.08
N ALA A 19 12.14 -5.06 -0.29
CA ALA A 19 12.21 -5.24 1.16
C ALA A 19 11.83 -6.65 1.61
N GLY A 20 11.42 -7.50 0.67
CA GLY A 20 11.08 -8.88 1.00
C GLY A 20 9.67 -9.06 1.53
N VAL A 21 8.80 -8.08 1.36
CA VAL A 21 7.43 -8.20 1.83
C VAL A 21 6.69 -9.20 0.95
N PRO A 22 6.07 -10.22 1.53
CA PRO A 22 5.34 -11.20 0.73
C PRO A 22 4.22 -10.56 -0.06
N GLY A 23 4.09 -10.95 -1.32
CA GLY A 23 3.10 -10.36 -2.20
C GLY A 23 1.67 -10.62 -1.79
N ARG A 24 1.44 -11.59 -0.91
CA ARG A 24 0.09 -11.89 -0.45
C ARG A 24 -0.37 -11.00 0.70
N LEU A 25 0.51 -10.14 1.20
CA LEU A 25 0.18 -9.26 2.32
C LEU A 25 -0.36 -7.91 1.89
N TYR A 26 -0.38 -7.63 0.58
CA TYR A 26 -0.85 -6.33 0.14
C TYR A 26 -1.44 -6.39 -1.26
N CYS A 27 -2.29 -5.42 -1.53
CA CYS A 27 -2.94 -5.28 -2.83
C CYS A 27 -2.88 -3.81 -3.23
N ILE A 28 -2.41 -3.55 -4.44
CA ILE A 28 -2.31 -2.19 -4.97
C ILE A 28 -3.10 -2.15 -6.27
N GLU A 29 -4.20 -1.45 -6.26
CA GLU A 29 -5.10 -1.43 -7.40
C GLU A 29 -4.37 -0.99 -8.67
N GLY A 30 -4.53 -1.77 -9.72
CA GLY A 30 -3.92 -1.45 -11.00
C GLY A 30 -2.45 -1.84 -11.13
N VAL A 31 -1.81 -2.28 -10.05
CA VAL A 31 -0.40 -2.60 -10.07
C VAL A 31 -0.13 -4.01 -9.55
N HIS A 32 -0.69 -4.34 -8.41
CA HIS A 32 -0.43 -5.63 -7.78
C HIS A 32 -1.72 -6.17 -7.18
N GLU A 33 -2.38 -7.04 -7.92
CA GLU A 33 -3.65 -7.60 -7.48
C GLU A 33 -3.56 -9.12 -7.56
N PRO A 34 -2.87 -9.74 -6.60
CA PRO A 34 -2.65 -11.18 -6.64
C PRO A 34 -3.96 -11.95 -6.56
N ALA A 35 -3.98 -13.11 -7.18
CA ALA A 35 -5.18 -13.93 -7.20
C ALA A 35 -5.54 -14.45 -5.81
N ALA A 36 -4.54 -14.61 -4.96
CA ALA A 36 -4.78 -15.12 -3.61
C ALA A 36 -4.05 -14.22 -2.62
N LEU A 37 -4.81 -13.65 -1.71
CA LEU A 37 -4.27 -12.83 -0.62
C LEU A 37 -4.42 -13.57 0.67
N LEU A 38 -3.59 -13.23 1.65
CA LEU A 38 -3.80 -13.73 2.99
C LEU A 38 -5.09 -13.14 3.55
N PRO A 39 -5.69 -13.77 4.56
CA PRO A 39 -6.94 -13.23 5.11
C PRO A 39 -6.81 -11.78 5.57
N ASP A 40 -5.63 -11.43 6.09
CA ASP A 40 -5.37 -10.06 6.50
C ASP A 40 -4.33 -9.49 5.56
N PHE A 41 -4.64 -8.38 4.92
CA PHE A 41 -3.71 -7.74 4.00
C PHE A 41 -3.95 -6.24 3.98
N HIS A 42 -2.90 -5.51 3.61
CA HIS A 42 -3.01 -4.07 3.44
C HIS A 42 -3.44 -3.76 2.01
N PHE A 43 -4.13 -2.65 1.83
CA PHE A 43 -4.60 -2.31 0.49
C PHE A 43 -4.42 -0.84 0.18
N LEU A 44 -4.35 -0.55 -1.11
CA LEU A 44 -4.41 0.79 -1.67
C LEU A 44 -5.35 0.72 -2.85
N ARG A 45 -6.44 1.47 -2.81
CA ARG A 45 -7.45 1.41 -3.86
C ARG A 45 -8.01 2.79 -4.13
N LEU A 46 -8.61 2.94 -5.30
CA LEU A 46 -9.23 4.19 -5.70
C LEU A 46 -10.74 4.08 -5.56
N ARG A 47 -11.34 4.98 -4.81
CA ARG A 47 -12.79 5.01 -4.61
C ARG A 47 -13.26 6.44 -4.61
N ASP A 48 -14.25 6.73 -5.46
CA ASP A 48 -14.89 8.06 -5.46
C ASP A 48 -13.88 9.18 -5.62
N GLY A 49 -12.88 8.97 -6.47
CA GLY A 49 -11.88 10.00 -6.75
C GLY A 49 -10.84 10.18 -5.69
N MET A 50 -10.75 9.26 -4.74
CA MET A 50 -9.76 9.34 -3.68
C MET A 50 -9.05 8.01 -3.49
N TRP A 51 -7.78 8.09 -3.14
CA TRP A 51 -7.03 6.90 -2.76
C TRP A 51 -7.37 6.53 -1.33
N GLU A 52 -7.69 5.26 -1.13
CA GLU A 52 -7.94 4.74 0.22
C GLU A 52 -6.88 3.72 0.56
N THR A 53 -6.30 3.85 1.74
CA THR A 53 -5.39 2.83 2.27
C THR A 53 -5.98 2.28 3.54
N GLY A 54 -5.61 1.06 3.85
CA GLY A 54 -6.11 0.46 5.08
C GLY A 54 -5.73 -0.99 5.18
N LEU A 55 -6.49 -1.70 5.99
CA LEU A 55 -6.24 -3.09 6.29
C LEU A 55 -7.53 -3.88 6.11
N HIS A 56 -7.40 -5.00 5.41
CA HIS A 56 -8.52 -5.94 5.30
C HIS A 56 -8.31 -7.02 6.34
N GLU A 57 -9.29 -7.22 7.21
CA GLU A 57 -9.22 -8.29 8.18
C GLU A 57 -10.62 -8.76 8.51
N ARG A 58 -10.74 -10.04 8.77
CA ARG A 58 -12.00 -10.67 9.13
C ARG A 58 -13.07 -10.40 8.08
N GLY A 59 -12.67 -10.39 6.82
CA GLY A 59 -13.60 -10.21 5.71
C GLY A 59 -14.06 -8.80 5.49
N GLN A 60 -13.47 -7.83 6.17
CA GLN A 60 -13.90 -6.45 6.06
C GLN A 60 -12.74 -5.51 5.77
N TYR A 61 -13.02 -4.48 4.97
CA TYR A 61 -12.05 -3.44 4.68
C TYR A 61 -12.17 -2.33 5.71
N ALA A 62 -11.05 -2.01 6.34
CA ALA A 62 -10.99 -0.91 7.30
C ALA A 62 -10.11 0.17 6.69
N VAL A 63 -10.73 1.25 6.22
CA VAL A 63 -9.99 2.36 5.63
C VAL A 63 -9.37 3.17 6.74
N THR A 64 -8.05 3.35 6.70
CA THR A 64 -7.36 4.11 7.73
C THR A 64 -6.99 5.51 7.27
N ALA A 65 -6.93 5.75 5.96
CA ALA A 65 -6.61 7.07 5.44
C ALA A 65 -7.12 7.21 4.03
N ARG A 66 -7.40 8.45 3.65
CA ARG A 66 -7.82 8.79 2.29
C ARG A 66 -7.00 9.97 1.80
N PHE A 67 -6.73 9.97 0.50
CA PHE A 67 -5.92 11.02 -0.11
C PHE A 67 -6.54 11.42 -1.44
N PRO A 68 -6.47 12.71 -1.80
CA PRO A 68 -6.94 13.14 -3.13
C PRO A 68 -6.20 12.37 -4.22
N VAL A 69 -6.84 12.21 -5.37
CA VAL A 69 -6.27 11.39 -6.44
C VAL A 69 -4.90 11.91 -6.87
N HIS A 70 -4.66 13.23 -6.80
CA HIS A 70 -3.39 13.79 -7.22
C HIS A 70 -2.28 13.59 -6.17
N GLU A 71 -2.59 13.00 -5.02
CA GLU A 71 -1.61 12.75 -3.99
C GLU A 71 -1.31 11.26 -3.88
N GLU A 72 -1.10 10.64 -5.01
CA GLU A 72 -0.81 9.21 -5.04
C GLU A 72 0.43 8.88 -4.23
N ALA A 73 1.45 9.74 -4.27
CA ALA A 73 2.69 9.48 -3.52
C ALA A 73 2.43 9.44 -2.03
N ALA A 74 1.58 10.32 -1.52
CA ALA A 74 1.27 10.33 -0.09
C ALA A 74 0.53 9.06 0.30
N ALA A 75 -0.39 8.60 -0.56
CA ALA A 75 -1.11 7.36 -0.30
C ALA A 75 -0.14 6.18 -0.26
N CYS A 76 0.81 6.17 -1.19
CA CYS A 76 1.79 5.09 -1.23
C CYS A 76 2.66 5.07 0.02
N ARG A 77 3.08 6.24 0.49
CA ARG A 77 3.86 6.30 1.72
C ARG A 77 3.08 5.73 2.89
N HIS A 78 1.79 6.03 2.95
CA HIS A 78 0.98 5.51 4.03
C HIS A 78 0.87 3.99 3.96
N LEU A 79 0.72 3.45 2.76
CA LEU A 79 0.68 2.01 2.59
C LEU A 79 1.99 1.39 3.06
N LEU A 80 3.12 1.96 2.64
CA LEU A 80 4.42 1.43 3.02
C LEU A 80 4.62 1.46 4.53
N SER A 81 4.13 2.49 5.18
CA SER A 81 4.33 2.63 6.62
C SER A 81 3.66 1.50 7.40
N GLY A 82 2.63 0.89 6.83
CA GLY A 82 1.97 -0.23 7.48
C GLY A 82 2.62 -1.58 7.21
N LEU A 83 3.44 -1.64 6.18
CA LEU A 83 4.03 -2.91 5.75
C LEU A 83 5.51 -3.02 6.02
N LEU A 84 6.21 -1.90 6.10
CA LEU A 84 7.64 -1.92 6.34
C LEU A 84 7.92 -1.71 7.80
N PRO A 85 9.01 -2.32 8.31
CA PRO A 85 9.34 -2.14 9.72
C PRO A 85 9.72 -0.70 9.99
N ASP A 86 9.46 -0.28 11.22
CA ASP A 86 9.82 1.05 11.66
C ASP A 86 11.31 1.12 11.86
N GLU A 87 11.95 2.04 11.16
CA GLU A 87 13.39 2.16 11.22
C GLU A 87 13.86 3.18 12.22
N SER A 88 12.98 3.86 12.85
CA SER A 88 13.41 4.87 13.78
C SER A 88 14.01 4.19 14.95
N GLY A 89 15.14 4.11 15.02
CA GLY A 89 15.83 3.31 16.00
C GLY A 89 15.75 3.82 17.37
#